data_58108bcb5278298df71327759b177e73
#
_entry.id   58108bcb5278298df71327759b177e73
#
_cell.length_a   1.000
_cell.length_b   1.000
_cell.length_c   1.000
_cell.angle_alpha   90.00
_cell.angle_beta   90.00
_cell.angle_gamma   90.00
#
_symmetry.space_group_name_H-M   'P 1'
#
loop_
_entity.id
_entity.type
_entity.pdbx_description
1 polymer ?
#
loop_
_entity_poly.entity_id
_entity_poly.type
_entity_poly.pdbx_seq_one_letter_code
_entity_poly.pdbx_strand_id
1 'polypeptide(L)'
;MQTRNPRSRRNPYVKSGISGKDAPGGRKRPPARRIIKSVLALCAVAAAIFGIVAGVRALVGRDAGVVRLPAATTDNIQALGENVLYYDGMTLYCVSPGGSSRWHFTLGAGADYRVGDGKIVAWAGQQVYVLDKNGTCTFNDRMSAEVLFGAIGQSYIAVSLRGASDTDSSLVVMNHNGVQIEQLELSDLYVMDAGFFSSNGSLMWVLSLDVAGNAPITNLATYEPGRMSTGALELSDQVVYRVYSHNNNLMLVDTSTVTCYNYKCVEQKDISSILVYGWLLGDVRAHGRNTYALFNPMPDSGARSAFSELRLVTNYTSRSLRLLAPCFASGLGDSGVYGFSQNAVYY
;
A
#
# COMPACT_ATOMS: atom_id res chain seq x y z
N MET A 1 -74.08 -20.55 12.05
CA MET A 1 -74.92 -21.47 11.27
C MET A 1 -74.02 -22.61 10.89
N GLN A 2 -74.03 -23.71 11.67
CA GLN A 2 -74.74 -24.95 11.41
C GLN A 2 -74.38 -25.50 10.04
N THR A 3 -73.94 -26.75 9.84
CA THR A 3 -74.05 -28.02 10.59
C THR A 3 -73.30 -29.11 9.81
N ARG A 4 -72.68 -30.01 10.53
CA ARG A 4 -72.85 -31.47 10.59
C ARG A 4 -72.35 -32.37 9.45
N ASN A 5 -71.41 -33.17 9.84
CA ASN A 5 -71.18 -34.61 9.58
C ASN A 5 -72.47 -35.46 9.50
N PRO A 6 -72.54 -36.66 8.90
CA PRO A 6 -71.91 -37.82 9.50
C PRO A 6 -71.58 -39.05 8.60
N ARG A 7 -70.69 -39.94 9.12
CA ARG A 7 -70.80 -41.42 9.25
C ARG A 7 -71.30 -42.28 8.04
N SER A 8 -70.77 -43.38 7.68
CA SER A 8 -70.23 -44.62 8.23
C SER A 8 -70.53 -45.75 7.22
N ARG A 9 -69.70 -46.75 7.10
CA ARG A 9 -70.03 -48.17 7.30
C ARG A 9 -69.02 -49.11 6.66
N ARG A 10 -68.63 -49.96 7.41
CA ARG A 10 -67.96 -51.24 7.47
C ARG A 10 -68.45 -52.31 6.40
N ASN A 11 -67.39 -53.07 5.97
CA ASN A 11 -67.26 -54.54 6.07
C ASN A 11 -67.97 -55.42 5.01
N PRO A 12 -67.62 -56.75 4.90
CA PRO A 12 -66.38 -57.49 5.13
C PRO A 12 -66.12 -58.62 4.11
N TYR A 13 -64.98 -59.34 4.30
CA TYR A 13 -64.69 -60.75 3.86
C TYR A 13 -64.56 -61.09 2.37
N VAL A 14 -63.40 -61.71 2.01
CA VAL A 14 -63.26 -63.16 1.80
C VAL A 14 -61.75 -63.48 1.67
N LYS A 15 -61.37 -64.58 2.36
CA LYS A 15 -60.13 -65.32 2.20
C LYS A 15 -60.09 -66.13 0.90
N SER A 16 -58.95 -66.21 0.28
CA SER A 16 -58.42 -67.52 -0.20
C SER A 16 -56.94 -67.38 -0.52
N GLY A 17 -56.14 -68.25 0.01
CA GLY A 17 -54.72 -68.41 -0.24
C GLY A 17 -54.45 -69.15 -1.49
N ILE A 18 -53.31 -68.96 -2.09
CA ILE A 18 -52.55 -69.98 -2.85
C ILE A 18 -51.05 -69.64 -2.69
N SER A 19 -50.31 -70.68 -2.37
CA SER A 19 -48.89 -70.89 -2.30
C SER A 19 -48.22 -70.66 -3.66
N GLY A 20 -47.00 -70.13 -3.66
CA GLY A 20 -46.14 -70.20 -4.85
C GLY A 20 -44.85 -69.35 -4.71
N LYS A 21 -43.86 -69.96 -4.24
CA LYS A 21 -42.41 -69.95 -4.48
C LYS A 21 -41.77 -68.82 -5.31
N ASP A 22 -40.58 -68.45 -4.81
CA ASP A 22 -39.40 -67.87 -5.45
C ASP A 22 -39.40 -66.34 -5.66
N ALA A 23 -38.77 -65.71 -4.70
CA ALA A 23 -38.26 -64.32 -4.80
C ALA A 23 -36.75 -64.34 -5.01
N PRO A 24 -36.21 -63.65 -6.04
CA PRO A 24 -34.77 -63.51 -6.20
C PRO A 24 -34.24 -62.44 -5.24
N GLY A 25 -33.04 -62.69 -4.78
CA GLY A 25 -32.26 -62.02 -3.74
C GLY A 25 -32.38 -60.50 -3.63
N GLY A 26 -32.93 -60.05 -2.54
CA GLY A 26 -32.89 -58.65 -2.12
C GLY A 26 -31.46 -58.20 -1.82
N ARG A 27 -30.93 -57.32 -2.64
CA ARG A 27 -29.72 -56.57 -2.32
C ARG A 27 -29.95 -55.81 -1.01
N LYS A 28 -29.29 -56.28 0.07
CA LYS A 28 -29.27 -55.58 1.37
C LYS A 28 -28.67 -54.22 1.17
N ARG A 29 -29.45 -53.16 1.26
CA ARG A 29 -28.95 -51.76 1.34
C ARG A 29 -28.05 -51.65 2.57
N PRO A 30 -26.84 -51.14 2.42
CA PRO A 30 -25.95 -50.97 3.60
C PRO A 30 -26.64 -50.01 4.58
N PRO A 31 -26.53 -50.24 5.87
CA PRO A 31 -27.19 -49.42 6.89
C PRO A 31 -26.68 -47.98 6.77
N ALA A 32 -27.58 -47.00 6.73
CA ALA A 32 -27.30 -45.57 6.52
C ALA A 32 -26.17 -45.03 7.44
N ARG A 33 -26.05 -45.60 8.66
CA ARG A 33 -24.93 -45.31 9.58
C ARG A 33 -23.54 -45.63 9.03
N ARG A 34 -23.36 -46.65 8.16
CA ARG A 34 -22.05 -46.91 7.54
C ARG A 34 -21.73 -45.91 6.45
N ILE A 35 -22.70 -45.49 5.68
CA ILE A 35 -22.53 -44.48 4.62
C ILE A 35 -22.14 -43.13 5.27
N ILE A 36 -22.83 -42.73 6.34
CA ILE A 36 -22.52 -41.45 7.06
C ILE A 36 -21.10 -41.49 7.67
N LYS A 37 -20.69 -42.63 8.25
CA LYS A 37 -19.32 -42.78 8.75
C LYS A 37 -18.26 -42.71 7.65
N SER A 38 -18.53 -43.27 6.47
CA SER A 38 -17.62 -43.23 5.32
C SER A 38 -17.51 -41.80 4.75
N VAL A 39 -18.62 -41.08 4.66
CA VAL A 39 -18.63 -39.67 4.22
C VAL A 39 -17.89 -38.77 5.21
N LEU A 40 -18.13 -38.93 6.53
CA LEU A 40 -17.39 -38.20 7.56
C LEU A 40 -15.88 -38.49 7.53
N ALA A 41 -15.49 -39.74 7.32
CA ALA A 41 -14.08 -40.12 7.18
C ALA A 41 -13.44 -39.48 5.92
N LEU A 42 -14.17 -39.46 4.81
CA LEU A 42 -13.71 -38.80 3.56
C LEU A 42 -13.56 -37.29 3.72
N CYS A 43 -14.50 -36.63 4.40
CA CYS A 43 -14.41 -35.21 4.72
C CYS A 43 -13.23 -34.89 5.67
N ALA A 44 -12.98 -35.74 6.65
CA ALA A 44 -11.84 -35.59 7.57
C ALA A 44 -10.50 -35.76 6.84
N VAL A 45 -10.39 -36.71 5.91
CA VAL A 45 -9.20 -36.89 5.08
C VAL A 45 -9.01 -35.70 4.13
N ALA A 46 -10.08 -35.24 3.49
CA ALA A 46 -10.02 -34.04 2.64
C ALA A 46 -9.61 -32.79 3.42
N ALA A 47 -10.14 -32.58 4.62
CA ALA A 47 -9.75 -31.47 5.50
C ALA A 47 -8.29 -31.58 5.96
N ALA A 48 -7.80 -32.81 6.26
CA ALA A 48 -6.40 -33.03 6.60
C ALA A 48 -5.46 -32.75 5.42
N ILE A 49 -5.82 -33.20 4.19
CA ILE A 49 -5.05 -32.92 2.98
C ILE A 49 -5.04 -31.41 2.70
N PHE A 50 -6.19 -30.74 2.83
CA PHE A 50 -6.27 -29.29 2.66
C PHE A 50 -5.43 -28.54 3.72
N GLY A 51 -5.46 -28.98 4.98
CA GLY A 51 -4.62 -28.45 6.04
C GLY A 51 -3.11 -28.67 5.80
N ILE A 52 -2.72 -29.83 5.28
CA ILE A 52 -1.33 -30.13 4.90
C ILE A 52 -0.91 -29.26 3.71
N VAL A 53 -1.74 -29.14 2.67
CA VAL A 53 -1.44 -28.30 1.49
C VAL A 53 -1.38 -26.82 1.87
N ALA A 54 -2.28 -26.34 2.73
CA ALA A 54 -2.24 -24.99 3.26
C ALA A 54 -1.02 -24.75 4.15
N GLY A 55 -0.67 -25.74 5.01
CA GLY A 55 0.53 -25.69 5.85
C GLY A 55 1.83 -25.74 5.06
N VAL A 56 1.90 -26.58 4.02
CA VAL A 56 3.06 -26.65 3.11
C VAL A 56 3.17 -25.35 2.30
N ARG A 57 2.06 -24.77 1.82
CA ARG A 57 2.08 -23.45 1.16
C ARG A 57 2.45 -22.30 2.09
N ALA A 58 2.19 -22.42 3.39
CA ALA A 58 2.62 -21.45 4.39
C ALA A 58 4.09 -21.64 4.84
N LEU A 59 4.62 -22.86 4.73
CA LEU A 59 5.99 -23.22 5.09
C LEU A 59 6.97 -23.17 3.91
N VAL A 60 6.52 -23.52 2.70
CA VAL A 60 7.22 -23.22 1.46
C VAL A 60 6.81 -21.80 1.14
N GLY A 61 7.57 -20.84 1.68
CA GLY A 61 7.42 -19.42 1.31
C GLY A 61 7.24 -19.34 -0.20
N ARG A 62 6.33 -18.49 -0.67
CA ARG A 62 6.16 -18.20 -2.11
C ARG A 62 7.55 -18.19 -2.73
N ASP A 63 7.77 -18.99 -3.76
CA ASP A 63 9.02 -18.98 -4.51
C ASP A 63 9.34 -17.55 -4.83
N ALA A 64 10.41 -17.05 -4.23
CA ALA A 64 10.84 -15.70 -4.47
C ALA A 64 11.20 -15.59 -5.94
N GLY A 65 10.40 -14.88 -6.66
CA GLY A 65 10.63 -14.65 -8.07
C GLY A 65 11.82 -13.73 -8.27
N VAL A 66 12.63 -13.99 -9.26
CA VAL A 66 13.68 -13.08 -9.71
C VAL A 66 13.36 -12.65 -11.12
N VAL A 67 13.15 -11.35 -11.31
CA VAL A 67 12.88 -10.76 -12.60
C VAL A 67 13.99 -9.81 -12.97
N ARG A 68 14.55 -9.97 -14.17
CA ARG A 68 15.52 -9.01 -14.70
C ARG A 68 14.81 -7.78 -15.24
N LEU A 69 15.18 -6.60 -14.73
CA LEU A 69 14.76 -5.33 -15.26
C LEU A 69 15.84 -4.74 -16.15
N PRO A 70 15.49 -4.14 -17.29
CA PRO A 70 16.43 -3.40 -18.13
C PRO A 70 16.77 -2.01 -17.54
N ALA A 71 16.59 -1.81 -16.23
CA ALA A 71 16.89 -0.57 -15.56
C ALA A 71 18.41 -0.43 -15.36
N ALA A 72 18.96 0.70 -15.78
CA ALA A 72 20.39 1.01 -15.61
C ALA A 72 20.72 1.44 -14.16
N THR A 73 19.74 1.84 -13.39
CA THR A 73 19.88 2.35 -12.02
C THR A 73 18.71 1.92 -11.16
N THR A 74 18.92 1.84 -9.84
CA THR A 74 17.87 1.64 -8.84
C THR A 74 17.32 2.96 -8.32
N ASP A 75 17.72 4.09 -8.92
CA ASP A 75 17.17 5.39 -8.58
C ASP A 75 15.71 5.44 -8.97
N ASN A 76 14.89 5.87 -8.04
CA ASN A 76 13.45 6.02 -8.22
C ASN A 76 12.75 4.82 -8.87
N ILE A 77 12.95 3.61 -8.29
CA ILE A 77 12.13 2.44 -8.57
C ILE A 77 11.04 2.38 -7.50
N GLN A 78 9.78 2.29 -7.91
CA GLN A 78 8.63 2.23 -7.02
C GLN A 78 7.69 1.09 -7.41
N ALA A 79 6.93 0.59 -6.45
CA ALA A 79 5.88 -0.39 -6.72
C ALA A 79 4.55 0.33 -7.03
N LEU A 80 3.82 -0.17 -8.04
CA LEU A 80 2.47 0.24 -8.39
C LEU A 80 1.56 -1.00 -8.38
N GLY A 81 0.86 -1.24 -7.29
CA GLY A 81 0.18 -2.50 -7.08
C GLY A 81 1.20 -3.64 -6.98
N GLU A 82 1.04 -4.66 -7.79
CA GLU A 82 2.00 -5.76 -7.95
C GLU A 82 3.06 -5.46 -9.02
N ASN A 83 2.94 -4.34 -9.75
CA ASN A 83 3.87 -3.99 -10.81
C ASN A 83 5.01 -3.13 -10.27
N VAL A 84 6.09 -3.07 -11.02
CA VAL A 84 7.26 -2.25 -10.73
C VAL A 84 7.35 -1.13 -11.75
N LEU A 85 7.52 0.08 -11.28
CA LEU A 85 7.82 1.26 -12.08
C LEU A 85 9.31 1.54 -12.03
N TYR A 86 9.90 1.87 -13.16
CA TYR A 86 11.25 2.43 -13.26
C TYR A 86 11.34 3.47 -14.36
N TYR A 87 12.21 4.44 -14.16
CA TYR A 87 12.48 5.52 -15.12
C TYR A 87 13.88 5.37 -15.68
N ASP A 88 14.05 5.44 -17.02
CA ASP A 88 15.33 5.22 -17.71
C ASP A 88 16.07 6.51 -18.05
N GLY A 89 15.57 7.65 -17.60
CA GLY A 89 16.10 8.98 -17.93
C GLY A 89 15.27 9.73 -18.97
N MET A 90 14.30 9.06 -19.63
CA MET A 90 13.39 9.65 -20.61
C MET A 90 11.96 9.13 -20.47
N THR A 91 11.83 7.83 -20.18
CA THR A 91 10.56 7.10 -20.21
C THR A 91 10.32 6.35 -18.91
N LEU A 92 9.12 6.45 -18.41
CA LEU A 92 8.62 5.67 -17.29
C LEU A 92 8.04 4.36 -17.79
N TYR A 93 8.52 3.24 -17.28
CA TYR A 93 8.08 1.90 -17.61
C TYR A 93 7.35 1.25 -16.45
N CYS A 94 6.29 0.51 -16.76
CA CYS A 94 5.62 -0.38 -15.85
C CYS A 94 5.79 -1.82 -16.29
N VAL A 95 6.33 -2.66 -15.42
CA VAL A 95 6.54 -4.08 -15.68
C VAL A 95 5.84 -4.93 -14.63
N SER A 96 5.32 -6.07 -15.06
CA SER A 96 4.70 -7.04 -14.15
C SER A 96 5.77 -7.78 -13.33
N PRO A 97 5.39 -8.47 -12.25
CA PRO A 97 6.27 -9.36 -11.50
C PRO A 97 6.92 -10.46 -12.38
N GLY A 98 6.29 -10.84 -13.50
CA GLY A 98 6.86 -11.78 -14.48
C GLY A 98 7.79 -11.13 -15.51
N GLY A 99 8.15 -9.84 -15.36
CA GLY A 99 9.07 -9.13 -16.28
C GLY A 99 8.42 -8.66 -17.59
N SER A 100 7.11 -8.88 -17.77
CA SER A 100 6.42 -8.42 -18.99
C SER A 100 6.09 -6.93 -18.89
N SER A 101 6.43 -6.17 -19.94
CA SER A 101 6.02 -4.77 -20.05
C SER A 101 4.50 -4.66 -20.06
N ARG A 102 3.97 -3.78 -19.21
CA ARG A 102 2.55 -3.45 -19.16
C ARG A 102 2.24 -2.23 -19.99
N TRP A 103 2.99 -1.18 -19.76
CA TRP A 103 2.90 0.08 -20.48
C TRP A 103 4.19 0.88 -20.29
N HIS A 104 4.33 1.93 -21.07
CA HIS A 104 5.36 2.95 -20.91
C HIS A 104 4.79 4.33 -21.22
N PHE A 105 5.39 5.37 -20.66
CA PHE A 105 5.01 6.76 -20.87
C PHE A 105 6.27 7.65 -20.92
N THR A 106 6.42 8.44 -21.97
CA THR A 106 7.55 9.34 -22.13
C THR A 106 7.33 10.60 -21.33
N LEU A 107 8.18 10.81 -20.32
CA LEU A 107 8.16 12.00 -19.45
C LEU A 107 9.11 13.10 -19.94
N GLY A 108 10.22 12.72 -20.61
CA GLY A 108 11.32 13.61 -20.96
C GLY A 108 12.49 13.49 -19.98
N ALA A 109 13.59 14.17 -20.29
CA ALA A 109 14.80 14.15 -19.48
C ALA A 109 14.62 14.92 -18.17
N GLY A 110 15.28 14.43 -17.10
CA GLY A 110 15.24 15.06 -15.79
C GLY A 110 13.88 14.96 -15.09
N ALA A 111 13.03 14.04 -15.54
CA ALA A 111 11.75 13.79 -14.86
C ALA A 111 11.93 13.02 -13.56
N ASP A 112 10.96 13.21 -12.67
CA ASP A 112 10.81 12.39 -11.47
C ASP A 112 9.32 12.06 -11.26
N TYR A 113 9.01 11.13 -10.36
CA TYR A 113 7.63 10.72 -10.13
C TYR A 113 7.41 10.19 -8.72
N ARG A 114 6.16 10.20 -8.29
CA ARG A 114 5.73 9.59 -7.03
C ARG A 114 4.42 8.83 -7.21
N VAL A 115 4.35 7.66 -6.60
CA VAL A 115 3.13 6.83 -6.55
C VAL A 115 2.33 7.15 -5.30
N GLY A 116 1.03 7.27 -5.42
CA GLY A 116 0.10 7.41 -4.30
C GLY A 116 -1.31 7.04 -4.72
N ASP A 117 -2.03 6.33 -3.86
CA ASP A 117 -3.42 5.88 -4.07
C ASP A 117 -3.67 5.20 -5.44
N GLY A 118 -2.70 4.37 -5.88
CA GLY A 118 -2.80 3.63 -7.15
C GLY A 118 -2.67 4.50 -8.41
N LYS A 119 -2.21 5.74 -8.28
CA LYS A 119 -1.94 6.70 -9.34
C LYS A 119 -0.50 7.17 -9.29
N ILE A 120 -0.10 7.89 -10.30
CA ILE A 120 1.25 8.44 -10.42
C ILE A 120 1.13 9.94 -10.69
N VAL A 121 1.81 10.76 -9.91
CA VAL A 121 2.15 12.12 -10.29
C VAL A 121 3.59 12.13 -10.75
N ALA A 122 3.83 12.68 -11.94
CA ALA A 122 5.17 12.81 -12.52
C ALA A 122 5.40 14.24 -12.98
N TRP A 123 6.66 14.67 -12.99
CA TRP A 123 7.02 16.03 -13.40
C TRP A 123 8.36 16.06 -14.11
N ALA A 124 8.51 17.04 -14.99
CA ALA A 124 9.75 17.34 -15.70
C ALA A 124 9.86 18.86 -15.89
N GLY A 125 10.77 19.53 -15.19
CA GLY A 125 10.85 20.98 -15.15
C GLY A 125 9.55 21.61 -14.67
N GLN A 126 8.81 22.31 -15.54
CA GLN A 126 7.51 22.90 -15.22
C GLN A 126 6.32 22.00 -15.57
N GLN A 127 6.54 20.91 -16.27
CA GLN A 127 5.47 20.05 -16.74
C GLN A 127 5.06 19.05 -15.66
N VAL A 128 3.77 18.89 -15.42
CA VAL A 128 3.18 17.90 -14.49
C VAL A 128 2.27 16.96 -15.27
N TYR A 129 2.34 15.68 -14.92
CA TYR A 129 1.50 14.63 -15.48
C TYR A 129 0.85 13.84 -14.35
N VAL A 130 -0.38 13.42 -14.57
CA VAL A 130 -1.06 12.43 -13.71
C VAL A 130 -1.42 11.22 -14.55
N LEU A 131 -0.91 10.05 -14.14
CA LEU A 131 -1.18 8.80 -14.81
C LEU A 131 -2.03 7.90 -13.90
N ASP A 132 -2.93 7.16 -14.53
CA ASP A 132 -3.62 6.06 -13.85
C ASP A 132 -2.73 4.81 -13.78
N LYS A 133 -3.20 3.77 -13.10
CA LYS A 133 -2.48 2.48 -12.98
C LYS A 133 -2.21 1.78 -14.33
N ASN A 134 -2.91 2.18 -15.39
CA ASN A 134 -2.76 1.62 -16.74
C ASN A 134 -1.82 2.44 -17.62
N GLY A 135 -1.21 3.51 -17.08
CA GLY A 135 -0.34 4.42 -17.81
C GLY A 135 -1.07 5.45 -18.66
N THR A 136 -2.40 5.58 -18.48
CA THR A 136 -3.17 6.60 -19.19
C THR A 136 -2.97 7.95 -18.51
N CYS A 137 -2.54 8.95 -19.26
CA CYS A 137 -2.42 10.32 -18.77
C CYS A 137 -3.82 10.92 -18.62
N THR A 138 -4.22 11.18 -17.39
CA THR A 138 -5.54 11.76 -17.04
C THR A 138 -5.48 13.27 -16.88
N PHE A 139 -4.30 13.81 -16.63
CA PHE A 139 -4.04 15.24 -16.51
C PHE A 139 -2.61 15.54 -16.95
N ASN A 140 -2.43 16.65 -17.65
CA ASN A 140 -1.15 17.17 -18.11
C ASN A 140 -1.25 18.68 -18.25
N ASP A 141 -0.41 19.42 -17.53
CA ASP A 141 -0.36 20.86 -17.60
C ASP A 141 1.01 21.42 -17.25
N ARG A 142 1.22 22.68 -17.60
CA ARG A 142 2.46 23.40 -17.32
C ARG A 142 2.24 24.35 -16.15
N MET A 143 3.04 24.18 -15.10
CA MET A 143 3.03 25.03 -13.92
C MET A 143 3.73 26.38 -14.19
N SER A 144 3.47 27.36 -13.33
CA SER A 144 4.03 28.72 -13.42
C SER A 144 5.54 28.78 -13.13
N ALA A 145 6.06 27.80 -12.38
CA ALA A 145 7.47 27.69 -12.03
C ALA A 145 7.94 26.22 -12.10
N GLU A 146 9.24 26.01 -11.88
CA GLU A 146 9.82 24.67 -11.82
C GLU A 146 9.21 23.85 -10.67
N VAL A 147 8.83 22.61 -10.96
CA VAL A 147 8.29 21.67 -10.00
C VAL A 147 9.43 21.03 -9.21
N LEU A 148 9.40 21.18 -7.90
CA LEU A 148 10.39 20.58 -6.98
C LEU A 148 10.01 19.15 -6.65
N PHE A 149 8.74 18.91 -6.36
CA PHE A 149 8.17 17.58 -6.19
C PHE A 149 6.64 17.58 -6.33
N GLY A 150 6.06 16.41 -6.48
CA GLY A 150 4.63 16.18 -6.48
C GLY A 150 4.20 15.15 -5.44
N ALA A 151 3.00 15.29 -4.92
CA ALA A 151 2.32 14.30 -4.07
C ALA A 151 0.91 14.07 -4.60
N ILE A 152 0.45 12.83 -4.52
CA ILE A 152 -0.88 12.45 -5.00
C ILE A 152 -1.61 11.64 -3.94
N GLY A 153 -2.85 12.00 -3.67
CA GLY A 153 -3.74 11.32 -2.75
C GLY A 153 -5.06 10.94 -3.42
N GLN A 154 -5.99 10.50 -2.62
CA GLN A 154 -7.29 10.02 -3.10
C GLN A 154 -8.09 11.10 -3.84
N SER A 155 -8.07 12.35 -3.33
CA SER A 155 -8.92 13.45 -3.83
C SER A 155 -8.12 14.54 -4.53
N TYR A 156 -6.86 14.73 -4.17
CA TYR A 156 -6.06 15.89 -4.56
C TYR A 156 -4.65 15.49 -4.99
N ILE A 157 -4.03 16.44 -5.68
CA ILE A 157 -2.61 16.46 -6.03
C ILE A 157 -2.04 17.72 -5.40
N ALA A 158 -0.86 17.61 -4.81
CA ALA A 158 -0.08 18.75 -4.36
C ALA A 158 1.21 18.83 -5.16
N VAL A 159 1.55 20.00 -5.65
CA VAL A 159 2.75 20.27 -6.47
C VAL A 159 3.52 21.40 -5.81
N SER A 160 4.74 21.12 -5.38
CA SER A 160 5.65 22.14 -4.85
C SER A 160 6.37 22.81 -6.01
N LEU A 161 6.32 24.13 -6.03
CA LEU A 161 6.94 24.96 -7.05
C LEU A 161 8.08 25.78 -6.43
N ARG A 162 9.16 25.95 -7.20
CA ARG A 162 10.27 26.83 -6.82
C ARG A 162 9.79 28.27 -6.69
N GLY A 163 10.09 28.90 -5.59
CA GLY A 163 9.81 30.30 -5.36
C GLY A 163 10.87 31.25 -5.94
N ALA A 164 10.78 32.52 -5.57
CA ALA A 164 11.68 33.57 -6.03
C ALA A 164 13.09 33.46 -5.41
N SER A 165 13.21 32.88 -4.24
CA SER A 165 14.46 32.57 -3.55
C SER A 165 14.58 31.05 -3.30
N ASP A 166 15.76 30.58 -2.87
CA ASP A 166 15.98 29.16 -2.56
C ASP A 166 15.19 28.71 -1.32
N THR A 167 14.77 29.64 -0.48
CA THR A 167 13.96 29.37 0.73
C THR A 167 12.47 29.61 0.52
N ASP A 168 12.08 30.18 -0.62
CA ASP A 168 10.68 30.38 -0.95
C ASP A 168 10.17 29.22 -1.79
N SER A 169 8.98 28.77 -1.51
CA SER A 169 8.27 27.82 -2.34
C SER A 169 6.77 28.07 -2.28
N SER A 170 6.06 27.68 -3.29
CA SER A 170 4.61 27.62 -3.24
C SER A 170 4.14 26.17 -3.41
N LEU A 171 3.08 25.83 -2.73
CA LEU A 171 2.45 24.52 -2.85
C LEU A 171 1.07 24.70 -3.47
N VAL A 172 0.92 24.25 -4.71
CA VAL A 172 -0.36 24.29 -5.45
C VAL A 172 -1.09 22.98 -5.19
N VAL A 173 -2.31 23.08 -4.69
CA VAL A 173 -3.20 21.93 -4.47
C VAL A 173 -4.31 21.98 -5.50
N MET A 174 -4.50 20.87 -6.22
CA MET A 174 -5.51 20.76 -7.27
C MET A 174 -6.24 19.42 -7.16
N ASN A 175 -7.41 19.31 -7.73
CA ASN A 175 -8.06 18.02 -7.92
C ASN A 175 -7.42 17.25 -9.08
N HIS A 176 -7.82 16.00 -9.30
CA HIS A 176 -7.26 15.16 -10.37
C HIS A 176 -7.60 15.61 -11.80
N ASN A 177 -8.47 16.60 -11.96
CA ASN A 177 -8.78 17.23 -13.25
C ASN A 177 -7.99 18.53 -13.47
N GLY A 178 -7.06 18.87 -12.57
CA GLY A 178 -6.23 20.06 -12.65
C GLY A 178 -6.90 21.36 -12.18
N VAL A 179 -8.09 21.29 -11.60
CA VAL A 179 -8.71 22.49 -11.01
C VAL A 179 -7.98 22.82 -9.72
N GLN A 180 -7.36 24.00 -9.68
CA GLN A 180 -6.69 24.53 -8.49
C GLN A 180 -7.71 24.76 -7.38
N ILE A 181 -7.45 24.21 -6.22
CA ILE A 181 -8.26 24.32 -5.00
C ILE A 181 -7.65 25.35 -4.07
N GLU A 182 -6.31 25.34 -3.92
CA GLU A 182 -5.59 26.19 -3.01
C GLU A 182 -4.15 26.41 -3.50
N GLN A 183 -3.56 27.50 -3.08
CA GLN A 183 -2.12 27.75 -3.20
C GLN A 183 -1.60 28.29 -1.88
N LEU A 184 -0.63 27.60 -1.32
CA LEU A 184 0.05 28.00 -0.09
C LEU A 184 1.38 28.65 -0.47
N GLU A 185 1.54 29.93 -0.12
CA GLU A 185 2.83 30.61 -0.23
C GLU A 185 3.62 30.38 1.06
N LEU A 186 4.80 29.83 0.92
CA LEU A 186 5.67 29.42 2.04
C LEU A 186 6.98 30.20 1.93
N SER A 187 6.97 31.41 2.49
CA SER A 187 8.15 32.28 2.53
C SER A 187 9.05 31.91 3.71
N ASP A 188 10.35 31.92 3.50
CA ASP A 188 11.39 31.57 4.49
C ASP A 188 11.29 30.12 5.02
N LEU A 189 10.53 29.27 4.35
CA LEU A 189 10.36 27.85 4.69
C LEU A 189 10.75 26.96 3.51
N TYR A 190 11.74 26.13 3.71
CA TYR A 190 12.11 25.11 2.75
C TYR A 190 11.12 23.93 2.84
N VAL A 191 10.25 23.77 1.86
CA VAL A 191 9.29 22.65 1.83
C VAL A 191 10.03 21.37 1.50
N MET A 192 10.10 20.46 2.47
CA MET A 192 10.77 19.17 2.35
C MET A 192 9.88 18.10 1.74
N ASP A 193 8.61 18.08 2.15
CA ASP A 193 7.66 17.06 1.71
C ASP A 193 6.21 17.51 1.94
N ALA A 194 5.29 16.90 1.23
CA ALA A 194 3.85 17.04 1.44
C ALA A 194 3.15 15.73 1.08
N GLY A 195 1.97 15.52 1.65
CA GLY A 195 1.19 14.33 1.34
C GLY A 195 -0.22 14.39 1.90
N PHE A 196 -0.93 13.30 1.71
CA PHE A 196 -2.33 13.19 2.08
C PHE A 196 -2.55 12.09 3.10
N PHE A 197 -3.60 12.23 3.91
CA PHE A 197 -3.98 11.18 4.85
C PHE A 197 -4.62 10.00 4.10
N SER A 198 -4.15 8.79 4.38
CA SER A 198 -4.61 7.58 3.71
C SER A 198 -6.06 7.21 4.04
N SER A 199 -6.55 7.61 5.21
CA SER A 199 -7.91 7.32 5.69
C SER A 199 -8.91 8.45 5.40
N ASN A 200 -8.41 9.64 5.10
CA ASN A 200 -9.22 10.81 4.80
C ASN A 200 -8.56 11.62 3.68
N GLY A 201 -8.94 11.33 2.45
CA GLY A 201 -8.39 11.97 1.25
C GLY A 201 -8.64 13.48 1.15
N SER A 202 -9.39 14.08 2.08
CA SER A 202 -9.60 15.53 2.16
C SER A 202 -8.59 16.25 3.05
N LEU A 203 -7.75 15.52 3.81
CA LEU A 203 -6.71 16.09 4.65
C LEU A 203 -5.33 15.93 4.03
N MET A 204 -4.52 16.97 4.12
CA MET A 204 -3.12 16.98 3.71
C MET A 204 -2.20 17.45 4.85
N TRP A 205 -0.93 17.15 4.71
CA TRP A 205 0.14 17.65 5.57
C TRP A 205 1.27 18.22 4.73
N VAL A 206 1.98 19.20 5.30
CA VAL A 206 3.16 19.84 4.72
C VAL A 206 4.26 19.82 5.76
N LEU A 207 5.41 19.29 5.38
CA LEU A 207 6.64 19.28 6.17
C LEU A 207 7.58 20.33 5.59
N SER A 208 8.02 21.29 6.42
CA SER A 208 8.97 22.30 6.02
C SER A 208 10.05 22.51 7.08
N LEU A 209 11.13 23.15 6.69
CA LEU A 209 12.27 23.45 7.53
C LEU A 209 12.53 24.95 7.49
N ASP A 210 12.49 25.59 8.66
CA ASP A 210 13.01 26.94 8.85
C ASP A 210 14.51 26.84 9.08
N VAL A 211 15.27 27.52 8.25
CA VAL A 211 16.74 27.54 8.27
C VAL A 211 17.31 28.95 8.57
N ALA A 212 16.45 29.92 8.86
CA ALA A 212 16.86 31.32 9.11
C ALA A 212 17.61 31.51 10.44
N GLY A 213 17.44 30.57 11.39
CA GLY A 213 18.06 30.60 12.70
C GLY A 213 19.43 29.91 12.77
N ASN A 214 19.99 29.81 13.98
CA ASN A 214 21.25 29.10 14.25
C ASN A 214 21.10 27.57 14.19
N ALA A 215 19.88 27.06 14.29
CA ALA A 215 19.53 25.65 14.17
C ALA A 215 18.27 25.51 13.33
N PRO A 216 18.16 24.46 12.53
CA PRO A 216 16.97 24.23 11.74
C PRO A 216 15.77 23.86 12.64
N ILE A 217 14.60 24.41 12.32
CA ILE A 217 13.35 24.10 13.00
C ILE A 217 12.46 23.36 12.03
N THR A 218 12.04 22.17 12.42
CA THR A 218 11.05 21.40 11.64
C THR A 218 9.66 21.97 11.88
N ASN A 219 8.96 22.33 10.81
CA ASN A 219 7.57 22.75 10.82
C ASN A 219 6.69 21.71 10.15
N LEU A 220 5.64 21.28 10.83
CA LEU A 220 4.60 20.43 10.29
C LEU A 220 3.28 21.17 10.37
N ALA A 221 2.58 21.26 9.25
CA ALA A 221 1.24 21.82 9.20
C ALA A 221 0.27 20.87 8.53
N THR A 222 -0.97 20.88 8.96
CA THR A 222 -2.06 20.09 8.37
C THR A 222 -3.18 21.00 7.91
N TYR A 223 -3.80 20.60 6.77
CA TYR A 223 -4.80 21.41 6.09
C TYR A 223 -5.97 20.56 5.61
N GLU A 224 -7.13 21.17 5.55
CA GLU A 224 -8.23 20.74 4.69
C GLU A 224 -8.25 21.66 3.47
N PRO A 225 -7.73 21.23 2.28
CA PRO A 225 -7.56 22.08 1.12
C PRO A 225 -8.83 22.83 0.73
N GLY A 226 -8.71 24.15 0.49
CA GLY A 226 -9.82 25.04 0.17
C GLY A 226 -10.68 25.43 1.37
N ARG A 227 -10.28 25.07 2.60
CA ARG A 227 -11.04 25.41 3.81
C ARG A 227 -10.19 26.04 4.90
N MET A 228 -9.36 25.26 5.60
CA MET A 228 -8.60 25.79 6.74
C MET A 228 -7.36 24.95 7.09
N SER A 229 -6.44 25.58 7.81
CA SER A 229 -5.42 24.88 8.58
C SER A 229 -6.08 24.12 9.76
N THR A 230 -5.72 22.87 9.94
CA THR A 230 -6.28 22.00 11.00
C THR A 230 -5.33 21.79 12.15
N GLY A 231 -4.04 22.02 11.96
CA GLY A 231 -3.01 21.91 13.00
C GLY A 231 -1.66 22.45 12.53
N ALA A 232 -0.83 22.84 13.48
CA ALA A 232 0.56 23.23 13.25
C ALA A 232 1.43 22.77 14.43
N LEU A 233 2.69 22.46 14.14
CA LEU A 233 3.69 22.00 15.10
C LEU A 233 5.06 22.49 14.68
N GLU A 234 5.81 23.01 15.64
CA GLU A 234 7.23 23.37 15.49
C GLU A 234 8.07 22.45 16.40
N LEU A 235 9.11 21.87 15.83
CA LEU A 235 10.04 20.98 16.52
C LEU A 235 11.45 21.55 16.39
N SER A 236 11.97 22.13 17.47
CA SER A 236 13.26 22.77 17.50
C SER A 236 14.42 21.83 17.88
N ASP A 237 14.13 20.67 18.40
CA ASP A 237 15.08 19.70 18.94
C ASP A 237 15.28 18.45 18.08
N GLN A 238 14.50 18.33 16.99
CA GLN A 238 14.62 17.20 16.06
C GLN A 238 14.39 17.64 14.61
N VAL A 239 15.09 17.00 13.69
CA VAL A 239 14.89 17.17 12.26
C VAL A 239 14.13 15.97 11.72
N VAL A 240 12.86 16.18 11.41
CA VAL A 240 12.01 15.20 10.71
C VAL A 240 12.31 15.26 9.22
N TYR A 241 12.69 14.13 8.62
CA TYR A 241 13.04 14.09 7.20
C TYR A 241 11.94 13.44 6.34
N ARG A 242 11.00 12.72 6.95
CA ARG A 242 9.85 12.10 6.28
C ARG A 242 8.64 12.05 7.19
N VAL A 243 7.46 12.10 6.56
CA VAL A 243 6.17 11.90 7.22
C VAL A 243 5.36 10.90 6.44
N TYR A 244 4.65 10.04 7.14
CA TYR A 244 3.63 9.19 6.53
C TYR A 244 2.38 9.12 7.40
N SER A 245 1.24 8.81 6.78
CA SER A 245 -0.02 8.70 7.51
C SER A 245 -0.36 7.26 7.86
N HIS A 246 -0.89 7.07 9.05
CA HIS A 246 -1.56 5.85 9.48
C HIS A 246 -2.91 6.19 10.10
N ASN A 247 -4.00 5.80 9.45
CA ASN A 247 -5.35 6.27 9.78
C ASN A 247 -5.40 7.82 9.77
N ASN A 248 -5.85 8.43 10.86
CA ASN A 248 -5.88 9.90 11.04
C ASN A 248 -4.64 10.43 11.78
N ASN A 249 -3.60 9.63 11.91
CA ASN A 249 -2.36 10.02 12.56
C ASN A 249 -1.24 10.23 11.53
N LEU A 250 -0.30 11.08 11.88
CA LEU A 250 0.96 11.30 11.18
C LEU A 250 2.09 10.63 11.96
N MET A 251 2.89 9.89 11.25
CA MET A 251 4.10 9.24 11.74
C MET A 251 5.29 10.08 11.26
N LEU A 252 5.90 10.80 12.19
CA LEU A 252 7.05 11.65 11.92
C LEU A 252 8.32 10.83 12.11
N VAL A 253 9.15 10.81 11.08
CA VAL A 253 10.39 10.00 11.03
C VAL A 253 11.58 10.92 11.10
N ASP A 254 12.36 10.81 12.15
CA ASP A 254 13.69 11.38 12.29
C ASP A 254 14.78 10.29 12.15
N THR A 255 16.03 10.62 12.37
CA THR A 255 17.16 9.68 12.23
C THR A 255 17.22 8.60 13.32
N SER A 256 16.42 8.71 14.35
CA SER A 256 16.44 7.84 15.53
C SER A 256 15.09 7.20 15.86
N THR A 257 13.99 7.93 15.62
CA THR A 257 12.65 7.54 16.05
C THR A 257 11.58 7.79 15.00
N VAL A 258 10.46 7.09 15.19
CA VAL A 258 9.17 7.43 14.56
C VAL A 258 8.23 7.81 15.69
N THR A 259 7.74 9.04 15.68
CA THR A 259 6.78 9.57 16.66
C THR A 259 5.40 9.76 16.03
N CYS A 260 4.35 9.68 16.83
CA CYS A 260 2.97 9.70 16.36
C CYS A 260 2.24 10.97 16.79
N TYR A 261 1.64 11.67 15.83
CA TYR A 261 0.81 12.86 16.04
C TYR A 261 -0.56 12.66 15.36
N ASN A 262 -1.60 13.25 15.89
CA ASN A 262 -2.89 13.25 15.20
C ASN A 262 -2.95 14.36 14.12
N TYR A 263 -4.06 14.40 13.38
CA TYR A 263 -4.28 15.40 12.32
C TYR A 263 -4.35 16.86 12.82
N LYS A 264 -4.40 17.08 14.13
CA LYS A 264 -4.30 18.42 14.77
C LYS A 264 -2.89 18.73 15.25
N CYS A 265 -1.92 17.95 14.85
CA CYS A 265 -0.52 18.05 15.29
C CYS A 265 -0.33 17.88 16.81
N VAL A 266 -1.20 17.12 17.48
CA VAL A 266 -1.07 16.77 18.90
C VAL A 266 -0.43 15.40 19.04
N GLU A 267 0.67 15.33 19.79
CA GLU A 267 1.39 14.09 20.05
C GLU A 267 0.49 13.04 20.72
N GLN A 268 0.56 11.82 20.24
CA GLN A 268 -0.18 10.67 20.76
C GLN A 268 0.71 9.90 21.74
N LYS A 269 0.79 10.41 22.99
CA LYS A 269 1.69 9.88 24.03
C LYS A 269 1.39 8.43 24.44
N ASP A 270 0.18 7.96 24.20
CA ASP A 270 -0.21 6.58 24.45
C ASP A 270 0.42 5.59 23.45
N ILE A 271 0.97 6.11 22.34
CA ILE A 271 1.67 5.36 21.32
C ILE A 271 3.15 5.55 21.54
N SER A 272 3.82 4.47 21.96
CA SER A 272 5.28 4.50 22.15
C SER A 272 6.00 4.79 20.84
N SER A 273 7.00 5.66 20.88
CA SER A 273 7.89 5.90 19.74
C SER A 273 8.61 4.61 19.33
N ILE A 274 8.82 4.47 18.02
CA ILE A 274 9.51 3.31 17.44
C ILE A 274 10.95 3.72 17.17
N LEU A 275 11.91 3.00 17.76
CA LEU A 275 13.33 3.25 17.49
C LEU A 275 13.68 2.77 16.09
N VAL A 276 14.26 3.67 15.28
CA VAL A 276 14.71 3.41 13.89
C VAL A 276 16.16 3.84 13.66
N TYR A 277 16.93 4.02 14.71
CA TYR A 277 18.34 4.42 14.62
C TYR A 277 19.13 3.49 13.68
N GLY A 278 19.85 4.09 12.71
CA GLY A 278 20.57 3.36 11.67
C GLY A 278 19.72 2.88 10.48
N TRP A 279 18.47 3.33 10.40
CA TRP A 279 17.53 2.96 9.35
C TRP A 279 16.91 4.19 8.67
N LEU A 280 16.75 4.15 7.37
CA LEU A 280 16.09 5.19 6.57
C LEU A 280 14.79 4.67 5.98
N LEU A 281 13.74 5.47 6.04
CA LEU A 281 12.47 5.15 5.42
C LEU A 281 12.63 5.05 3.89
N GLY A 282 12.36 3.88 3.34
CA GLY A 282 12.46 3.60 1.92
C GLY A 282 11.12 3.67 1.20
N ASP A 283 10.07 3.10 1.80
CA ASP A 283 8.74 3.07 1.16
C ASP A 283 7.63 2.97 2.22
N VAL A 284 6.45 3.46 1.89
CA VAL A 284 5.25 3.39 2.74
C VAL A 284 4.04 2.99 1.91
N ARG A 285 3.27 2.05 2.43
CA ARG A 285 2.03 1.62 1.79
C ARG A 285 0.91 1.39 2.80
N ALA A 286 -0.25 1.96 2.52
CA ALA A 286 -1.49 1.64 3.21
C ALA A 286 -2.20 0.48 2.48
N HIS A 287 -2.61 -0.54 3.23
CA HIS A 287 -3.42 -1.65 2.71
C HIS A 287 -4.50 -2.01 3.73
N GLY A 288 -5.75 -1.79 3.37
CA GLY A 288 -6.88 -1.94 4.29
C GLY A 288 -6.75 -1.00 5.49
N ARG A 289 -6.70 -1.59 6.70
CA ARG A 289 -6.55 -0.84 7.96
C ARG A 289 -5.09 -0.74 8.43
N ASN A 290 -4.16 -1.33 7.70
CA ASN A 290 -2.75 -1.36 8.09
C ASN A 290 -1.94 -0.40 7.23
N THR A 291 -0.93 0.19 7.84
CA THR A 291 0.13 0.92 7.14
C THR A 291 1.43 0.19 7.37
N TYR A 292 2.14 -0.06 6.29
CA TYR A 292 3.44 -0.71 6.24
C TYR A 292 4.46 0.35 5.87
N ALA A 293 5.48 0.51 6.69
CA ALA A 293 6.61 1.40 6.43
C ALA A 293 7.89 0.55 6.39
N LEU A 294 8.59 0.61 5.28
CA LEU A 294 9.78 -0.18 5.00
C LEU A 294 11.01 0.68 5.17
N PHE A 295 11.94 0.23 5.99
CA PHE A 295 13.18 0.91 6.29
C PHE A 295 14.36 0.12 5.75
N ASN A 296 15.24 0.83 5.05
CA ASN A 296 16.54 0.35 4.57
C ASN A 296 17.63 0.71 5.57
N PRO A 297 18.70 -0.08 5.70
CA PRO A 297 19.85 0.34 6.50
C PRO A 297 20.44 1.66 6.00
N MET A 298 20.87 2.50 6.94
CA MET A 298 21.60 3.71 6.59
C MET A 298 22.97 3.33 5.99
N PRO A 299 23.36 3.90 4.85
CA PRO A 299 24.65 3.60 4.25
C PRO A 299 25.81 4.14 5.10
N ASP A 300 26.83 3.31 5.35
CA ASP A 300 27.96 3.62 6.24
C ASP A 300 28.87 4.78 5.79
N SER A 301 28.82 5.20 4.52
CA SER A 301 29.81 6.16 3.97
C SER A 301 29.30 7.03 2.81
N GLY A 302 28.02 7.33 2.76
CA GLY A 302 27.46 8.17 1.68
C GLY A 302 27.41 7.50 0.30
N ALA A 303 28.06 6.34 0.12
CA ALA A 303 27.94 5.52 -1.06
C ALA A 303 26.79 4.52 -0.91
N ARG A 304 26.06 4.25 -1.98
CA ARG A 304 25.05 3.17 -1.97
C ARG A 304 25.72 1.84 -1.71
N SER A 305 25.51 1.29 -0.52
CA SER A 305 25.92 -0.06 -0.17
C SER A 305 24.74 -1.02 -0.33
N ALA A 306 25.03 -2.24 -0.83
CA ALA A 306 24.04 -3.29 -0.90
C ALA A 306 23.68 -3.78 0.51
N PHE A 307 22.41 -4.04 0.74
CA PHE A 307 21.89 -4.54 2.01
C PHE A 307 21.07 -5.81 1.79
N SER A 308 21.03 -6.66 2.80
CA SER A 308 20.27 -7.92 2.79
C SER A 308 19.25 -7.99 3.93
N GLU A 309 19.16 -6.96 4.74
CA GLU A 309 18.21 -6.88 5.85
C GLU A 309 17.41 -5.59 5.72
N LEU A 310 16.13 -5.69 6.03
CA LEU A 310 15.16 -4.60 6.05
C LEU A 310 14.45 -4.57 7.38
N ARG A 311 13.91 -3.43 7.73
CA ARG A 311 13.02 -3.28 8.87
C ARG A 311 11.63 -2.90 8.38
N LEU A 312 10.63 -3.69 8.72
CA LEU A 312 9.23 -3.43 8.43
C LEU A 312 8.52 -2.97 9.70
N VAL A 313 7.99 -1.77 9.66
CA VAL A 313 7.08 -1.25 10.67
C VAL A 313 5.65 -1.44 10.16
N THR A 314 4.84 -2.15 10.93
CA THR A 314 3.40 -2.34 10.63
C THR A 314 2.62 -1.65 11.73
N ASN A 315 1.89 -0.61 11.39
CA ASN A 315 1.21 0.27 12.35
C ASN A 315 2.21 0.80 13.39
N TYR A 316 2.27 0.19 14.59
CA TYR A 316 3.11 0.63 15.70
C TYR A 316 4.15 -0.43 16.15
N THR A 317 4.32 -1.47 15.36
CA THR A 317 5.25 -2.56 15.68
C THR A 317 6.30 -2.73 14.59
N SER A 318 7.52 -3.11 14.95
CA SER A 318 8.60 -3.32 14.00
C SER A 318 9.13 -4.76 14.03
N ARG A 319 9.56 -5.25 12.86
CA ARG A 319 10.23 -6.54 12.68
C ARG A 319 11.33 -6.46 11.62
N SER A 320 12.36 -7.27 11.77
CA SER A 320 13.37 -7.45 10.72
C SER A 320 12.88 -8.42 9.64
N LEU A 321 13.25 -8.12 8.39
CA LEU A 321 13.04 -8.98 7.22
C LEU A 321 14.39 -9.22 6.56
N ARG A 322 14.65 -10.44 6.14
CA ARG A 322 15.85 -10.78 5.40
C ARG A 322 15.52 -10.95 3.93
N LEU A 323 16.26 -10.25 3.08
CA LEU A 323 16.17 -10.38 1.63
C LEU A 323 16.88 -11.64 1.15
N LEU A 324 16.46 -12.16 0.02
CA LEU A 324 17.05 -13.35 -0.60
C LEU A 324 18.43 -13.10 -1.20
N ALA A 325 18.66 -11.87 -1.63
CA ALA A 325 19.93 -11.42 -2.18
C ALA A 325 20.20 -9.98 -1.75
N PRO A 326 21.47 -9.53 -1.78
CA PRO A 326 21.81 -8.13 -1.55
C PRO A 326 21.14 -7.21 -2.58
N CYS A 327 20.49 -6.16 -2.10
CA CYS A 327 19.76 -5.16 -2.89
C CYS A 327 20.28 -3.75 -2.61
N PHE A 328 19.98 -2.80 -3.49
CA PHE A 328 20.36 -1.39 -3.36
C PHE A 328 19.17 -0.49 -3.06
N ALA A 329 17.95 -0.98 -3.28
CA ALA A 329 16.70 -0.33 -2.93
C ALA A 329 15.65 -1.38 -2.60
N SER A 330 14.56 -0.95 -1.98
CA SER A 330 13.42 -1.81 -1.66
C SER A 330 12.12 -1.06 -1.86
N GLY A 331 11.02 -1.79 -2.01
CA GLY A 331 9.68 -1.24 -2.15
C GLY A 331 8.61 -2.20 -1.64
N LEU A 332 7.42 -1.68 -1.45
CA LEU A 332 6.26 -2.42 -0.99
C LEU A 332 5.29 -2.67 -2.15
N GLY A 333 5.09 -3.92 -2.52
CA GLY A 333 4.01 -4.35 -3.39
C GLY A 333 2.71 -4.64 -2.62
N ASP A 334 1.63 -5.00 -3.33
CA ASP A 334 0.35 -5.35 -2.69
C ASP A 334 0.46 -6.67 -1.89
N SER A 335 1.31 -7.59 -2.32
CA SER A 335 1.44 -8.92 -1.72
C SER A 335 2.75 -9.15 -0.96
N GLY A 336 3.74 -8.24 -1.05
CA GLY A 336 5.04 -8.48 -0.45
C GLY A 336 6.02 -7.32 -0.55
N VAL A 337 7.26 -7.61 -0.19
CA VAL A 337 8.39 -6.69 -0.25
C VAL A 337 9.22 -7.01 -1.48
N TYR A 338 9.57 -5.98 -2.24
CA TYR A 338 10.49 -6.08 -3.37
C TYR A 338 11.88 -5.60 -2.97
N GLY A 339 12.89 -6.37 -3.33
CA GLY A 339 14.28 -5.94 -3.30
C GLY A 339 14.76 -5.63 -4.72
N PHE A 340 15.41 -4.49 -4.92
CA PHE A 340 15.92 -4.08 -6.20
C PHE A 340 17.45 -4.17 -6.22
N SER A 341 18.01 -5.00 -7.07
CA SER A 341 19.41 -4.97 -7.45
C SER A 341 19.57 -4.23 -8.77
N GLN A 342 20.80 -4.01 -9.19
CA GLN A 342 21.10 -3.24 -10.39
C GLN A 342 20.37 -3.71 -11.66
N ASN A 343 20.06 -5.01 -11.76
CA ASN A 343 19.42 -5.61 -12.95
C ASN A 343 18.29 -6.59 -12.58
N ALA A 344 17.88 -6.68 -11.35
CA ALA A 344 16.90 -7.67 -10.92
C ALA A 344 16.01 -7.16 -9.79
N VAL A 345 14.77 -7.65 -9.78
CA VAL A 345 13.81 -7.50 -8.70
C VAL A 345 13.63 -8.86 -8.03
N TYR A 346 13.69 -8.87 -6.72
CA TYR A 346 13.41 -10.03 -5.87
C TYR A 346 12.12 -9.76 -5.11
N TYR A 347 11.18 -10.71 -5.08
CA TYR A 347 9.88 -10.57 -4.40
C TYR A 347 9.42 -11.87 -3.76
#